data_7c080e9dfff045b3b60654ba24e5b7b3
#
_entry.id   7c080e9dfff045b3b60654ba24e5b7b3
#
_cell.length_a   1.000
_cell.length_b   1.000
_cell.length_c   1.000
_cell.angle_alpha   90.00
_cell.angle_beta   90.00
_cell.angle_gamma   90.00
#
_symmetry.space_group_name_H-M   'P 1'
#
loop_
_entity.id
_entity.type
_entity.pdbx_description
1 polymer ?
#
loop_
_entity_poly.entity_id
_entity_poly.type
_entity_poly.pdbx_seq_one_letter_code
_entity_poly.pdbx_strand_id
1 'polypeptide(L)'
;AEVEEYIKKYLETCLKSVTIVEKEDLSLDNHLLGLKRTLIKLTFINSNKLFEARKLLRPILAHNENNNTQKNLYSGQMMGNPKTDVKSLIEDIREYDVPYHVRVSIDKGIRVGKWYKVTSGGFFELKEKVAFAEPVVLAFDIETTKAPLKFPDSAIDQVMMISYMIDGEGFLITNREIISEDIEDFEYSPKPEYLGQFTIFNEVDELALLQRFFEHIRDVRPTVISTFNGDFFDWPFIENRSKIHGLDMFEEIG
;
A
#
# COMPACT_ATOMS: atom_id res chain seq x y z
N ALA A 1 28.30 15.41 14.30
CA ALA A 1 27.88 15.81 15.65
C ALA A 1 26.91 17.00 15.61
N GLU A 2 27.32 18.19 15.18
CA GLU A 2 26.49 19.42 15.21
C GLU A 2 25.20 19.30 14.38
N VAL A 3 25.26 18.78 13.15
CA VAL A 3 24.10 18.57 12.29
C VAL A 3 23.15 17.54 12.91
N GLU A 4 23.68 16.48 13.51
CA GLU A 4 22.89 15.45 14.18
C GLU A 4 22.11 16.02 15.38
N GLU A 5 22.77 16.83 16.19
CA GLU A 5 22.16 17.50 17.35
C GLU A 5 21.09 18.50 16.92
N TYR A 6 21.39 19.28 15.88
CA TYR A 6 20.42 20.20 15.28
C TYR A 6 19.18 19.46 14.79
N ILE A 7 19.33 18.37 14.02
CA ILE A 7 18.22 17.58 13.49
C ILE A 7 17.41 16.94 14.61
N LYS A 8 18.05 16.37 15.63
CA LYS A 8 17.35 15.80 16.80
C LYS A 8 16.44 16.82 17.47
N LYS A 9 16.92 18.04 17.66
CA LYS A 9 16.14 19.13 18.26
C LYS A 9 15.05 19.65 17.32
N TYR A 10 15.38 19.83 16.03
CA TYR A 10 14.46 20.41 15.05
C TYR A 10 13.28 19.50 14.69
N LEU A 11 13.48 18.18 14.70
CA LEU A 11 12.50 17.17 14.35
C LEU A 11 12.07 16.31 15.55
N GLU A 12 12.25 16.78 16.78
CA GLU A 12 12.02 16.02 18.03
C GLU A 12 10.66 15.29 18.04
N THR A 13 9.59 15.97 17.62
CA THR A 13 8.21 15.43 17.61
C THR A 13 7.95 14.38 16.54
N CYS A 14 8.88 14.25 15.58
CA CYS A 14 8.72 13.32 14.45
C CYS A 14 9.57 12.06 14.60
N LEU A 15 10.71 12.17 15.29
CA LEU A 15 11.75 11.16 15.30
C LEU A 15 11.50 10.06 16.34
N LYS A 16 11.78 8.82 15.93
CA LYS A 16 11.93 7.68 16.82
C LYS A 16 13.40 7.45 17.19
N SER A 17 14.31 7.57 16.22
CA SER A 17 15.76 7.44 16.46
C SER A 17 16.57 8.11 15.35
N VAL A 18 17.82 8.42 15.68
CA VAL A 18 18.83 8.96 14.76
C VAL A 18 20.07 8.10 14.89
N THR A 19 20.61 7.63 13.77
CA THR A 19 21.83 6.81 13.73
C THR A 19 22.73 7.24 12.59
N ILE A 20 24.02 7.03 12.74
CA ILE A 20 25.00 7.27 11.67
C ILE A 20 25.20 5.97 10.91
N VAL A 21 25.15 6.03 9.58
CA VAL A 21 25.33 4.89 8.69
C VAL A 21 26.32 5.25 7.57
N GLU A 22 27.01 4.25 7.07
CA GLU A 22 27.83 4.36 5.87
C GLU A 22 27.14 3.68 4.70
N LYS A 23 26.92 4.41 3.61
CA LYS A 23 26.31 3.91 2.39
C LYS A 23 27.08 4.37 1.16
N GLU A 24 27.03 3.56 0.12
CA GLU A 24 27.49 3.97 -1.20
C GLU A 24 26.61 5.10 -1.74
N ASP A 25 27.25 6.10 -2.35
CA ASP A 25 26.55 7.20 -2.97
C ASP A 25 26.47 6.97 -4.49
N LEU A 26 25.34 6.43 -4.94
CA LEU A 26 25.11 6.11 -6.35
C LEU A 26 24.94 7.33 -7.25
N SER A 27 24.90 8.54 -6.70
CA SER A 27 24.85 9.78 -7.47
C SER A 27 26.24 10.31 -7.88
N LEU A 28 27.31 9.69 -7.37
CA LEU A 28 28.68 10.05 -7.76
C LEU A 28 29.05 9.43 -9.12
N ASP A 29 29.80 10.15 -9.93
CA ASP A 29 30.25 9.70 -11.26
C ASP A 29 31.02 8.37 -11.22
N ASN A 30 31.69 8.09 -10.11
CA ASN A 30 32.49 6.89 -9.87
C ASN A 30 31.87 5.93 -8.84
N HIS A 31 30.54 5.89 -8.71
CA HIS A 31 29.81 5.08 -7.74
C HIS A 31 30.16 3.57 -7.77
N LEU A 32 30.64 3.06 -8.91
CA LEU A 32 31.06 1.66 -9.05
C LEU A 32 32.34 1.30 -8.28
N LEU A 33 33.06 2.27 -7.77
CA LEU A 33 34.26 2.05 -6.95
C LEU A 33 33.96 1.66 -5.50
N GLY A 34 32.66 1.59 -5.12
CA GLY A 34 32.21 1.20 -3.78
C GLY A 34 32.56 2.22 -2.69
N LEU A 35 32.77 3.49 -3.06
CA LEU A 35 33.04 4.56 -2.09
C LEU A 35 31.83 4.84 -1.23
N LYS A 36 32.03 4.84 0.08
CA LYS A 36 30.96 5.08 1.05
C LYS A 36 31.00 6.51 1.57
N ARG A 37 29.81 7.05 1.82
CA ARG A 37 29.62 8.32 2.53
C ARG A 37 28.96 8.07 3.88
N THR A 38 29.33 8.88 4.85
CA THR A 38 28.69 8.90 6.17
C THR A 38 27.39 9.69 6.08
N LEU A 39 26.27 9.07 6.42
CA LEU A 39 24.93 9.65 6.36
C LEU A 39 24.25 9.56 7.72
N ILE A 40 23.34 10.48 7.98
CA ILE A 40 22.47 10.46 9.17
C ILE A 40 21.17 9.76 8.79
N LYS A 41 20.94 8.56 9.32
CA LYS A 41 19.69 7.82 9.15
C LYS A 41 18.69 8.29 10.20
N LEU A 42 17.56 8.80 9.72
CA LEU A 42 16.43 9.22 10.54
C LEU A 42 15.35 8.13 10.51
N THR A 43 14.91 7.68 11.69
CA THR A 43 13.79 6.77 11.82
C THR A 43 12.62 7.54 12.43
N PHE A 44 11.46 7.47 11.80
CA PHE A 44 10.26 8.20 12.19
C PHE A 44 9.27 7.30 12.94
N ILE A 45 8.36 7.92 13.68
CA ILE A 45 7.32 7.21 14.44
C ILE A 45 6.36 6.49 13.49
N ASN A 46 5.99 7.16 12.39
CA ASN A 46 5.14 6.64 11.31
C ASN A 46 5.37 7.43 10.01
N SER A 47 4.69 7.02 8.92
CA SER A 47 4.79 7.65 7.60
C SER A 47 4.36 9.12 7.62
N ASN A 48 3.33 9.49 8.38
CA ASN A 48 2.89 10.89 8.46
C ASN A 48 3.96 11.78 9.06
N LYS A 49 4.69 11.30 10.09
CA LYS A 49 5.80 12.03 10.69
C LYS A 49 7.02 12.12 9.78
N LEU A 50 7.26 11.15 8.91
CA LEU A 50 8.24 11.26 7.84
C LEU A 50 7.87 12.39 6.85
N PHE A 51 6.62 12.45 6.40
CA PHE A 51 6.16 13.52 5.49
C PHE A 51 6.19 14.90 6.14
N GLU A 52 5.86 15.00 7.43
CA GLU A 52 5.98 16.25 8.20
C GLU A 52 7.44 16.72 8.27
N ALA A 53 8.36 15.84 8.62
CA ALA A 53 9.80 16.13 8.67
C ALA A 53 10.34 16.56 7.29
N ARG A 54 9.90 15.90 6.22
CA ARG A 54 10.24 16.30 4.85
C ARG A 54 9.78 17.72 4.54
N LYS A 55 8.55 18.10 4.92
CA LYS A 55 8.03 19.46 4.73
C LYS A 55 8.87 20.51 5.47
N LEU A 56 9.36 20.18 6.68
CA LEU A 56 10.19 21.06 7.49
C LEU A 56 11.62 21.21 6.90
N LEU A 57 12.19 20.15 6.33
CA LEU A 57 13.56 20.18 5.79
C LEU A 57 13.64 20.78 4.38
N ARG A 58 12.60 20.67 3.58
CA ARG A 58 12.59 21.14 2.19
C ARG A 58 12.99 22.62 1.99
N PRO A 59 12.50 23.57 2.81
CA PRO A 59 12.93 24.97 2.69
C PRO A 59 14.42 25.18 2.97
N ILE A 60 14.99 24.42 3.91
CA ILE A 60 16.42 24.47 4.25
C ILE A 60 17.25 24.01 3.05
N LEU A 61 16.85 22.90 2.41
CA LEU A 61 17.53 22.38 1.22
C LEU A 61 17.48 23.36 0.05
N ALA A 62 16.29 23.90 -0.26
CA ALA A 62 16.12 24.86 -1.34
C ALA A 62 16.98 26.13 -1.12
N HIS A 63 17.08 26.59 0.13
CA HIS A 63 17.94 27.72 0.48
C HIS A 63 19.43 27.39 0.27
N ASN A 64 19.86 26.20 0.68
CA ASN A 64 21.24 25.74 0.54
C ASN A 64 21.65 25.55 -0.91
N GLU A 65 20.78 24.98 -1.73
CA GLU A 65 20.96 24.78 -3.17
C GLU A 65 21.17 26.13 -3.89
N ASN A 66 20.28 27.10 -3.62
CA ASN A 66 20.41 28.46 -4.18
C ASN A 66 21.71 29.14 -3.77
N ASN A 67 22.12 29.02 -2.51
CA ASN A 67 23.37 29.61 -2.03
C ASN A 67 24.60 28.95 -2.65
N ASN A 68 24.58 27.64 -2.87
CA ASN A 68 25.69 26.93 -3.52
C ASN A 68 25.80 27.31 -5.01
N THR A 69 24.68 27.46 -5.70
CA THR A 69 24.66 27.93 -7.09
C THR A 69 25.20 29.34 -7.21
N GLN A 70 24.86 30.26 -6.30
CA GLN A 70 25.38 31.60 -6.28
C GLN A 70 26.88 31.64 -5.96
N LYS A 71 27.37 30.84 -4.99
CA LYS A 71 28.80 30.75 -4.67
C LYS A 71 29.63 30.26 -5.86
N ASN A 72 29.12 29.32 -6.65
CA ASN A 72 29.78 28.83 -7.85
C ASN A 72 29.85 29.89 -8.97
N LEU A 73 28.88 30.83 -9.02
CA LEU A 73 28.87 31.94 -9.99
C LEU A 73 29.81 33.10 -9.58
N TYR A 74 30.09 33.25 -8.28
CA TYR A 74 30.88 34.37 -7.76
C TYR A 74 32.23 33.94 -7.10
N SER A 75 32.84 32.85 -7.55
CA SER A 75 34.08 32.27 -7.00
C SER A 75 35.34 33.14 -7.06
N GLY A 76 35.19 34.46 -7.15
CA GLY A 76 36.29 35.44 -7.21
C GLY A 76 36.43 36.39 -6.03
N GLN A 77 35.58 36.39 -5.03
CA GLN A 77 35.69 37.29 -3.88
C GLN A 77 35.66 36.54 -2.55
N MET A 78 36.83 36.34 -1.97
CA MET A 78 36.99 35.97 -0.57
C MET A 78 36.51 37.13 0.32
N MET A 79 35.40 36.92 1.03
CA MET A 79 35.08 37.75 2.19
C MET A 79 34.72 36.86 3.36
N GLY A 80 35.48 37.07 4.44
CA GLY A 80 35.18 36.82 5.84
C GLY A 80 34.51 35.51 6.22
N ASN A 81 35.11 34.77 7.12
CA ASN A 81 34.60 33.54 7.73
C ASN A 81 33.20 33.79 8.37
N PRO A 82 32.07 33.57 7.69
CA PRO A 82 30.79 33.61 8.36
C PRO A 82 30.71 32.36 9.25
N LYS A 83 30.26 32.51 10.49
CA LYS A 83 29.85 31.36 11.32
C LYS A 83 28.96 30.47 10.44
N THR A 84 29.48 29.32 10.08
CA THR A 84 28.75 28.38 9.20
C THR A 84 27.46 27.97 9.93
N ASP A 85 26.32 28.44 9.47
CA ASP A 85 25.05 28.02 10.04
C ASP A 85 24.94 26.50 9.85
N VAL A 86 24.70 25.78 10.94
CA VAL A 86 24.56 24.29 10.91
C VAL A 86 23.56 23.81 9.87
N LYS A 87 22.53 24.61 9.59
CA LYS A 87 21.54 24.33 8.53
C LYS A 87 22.17 24.25 7.15
N SER A 88 23.19 25.08 6.88
CA SER A 88 23.87 25.11 5.58
C SER A 88 24.72 23.87 5.30
N LEU A 89 24.93 23.01 6.31
CA LEU A 89 25.63 21.75 6.19
C LEU A 89 24.70 20.59 5.78
N ILE A 90 23.39 20.81 5.68
CA ILE A 90 22.44 19.81 5.20
C ILE A 90 22.41 19.90 3.67
N GLU A 91 23.02 18.91 3.02
CA GLU A 91 23.19 18.91 1.56
C GLU A 91 21.97 18.34 0.84
N ASP A 92 21.40 17.23 1.34
CA ASP A 92 20.34 16.49 0.66
C ASP A 92 19.55 15.61 1.64
N ILE A 93 18.35 15.20 1.22
CA ILE A 93 17.56 14.16 1.88
C ILE A 93 17.19 13.08 0.85
N ARG A 94 17.34 11.82 1.24
CA ARG A 94 17.18 10.68 0.35
C ARG A 94 16.30 9.61 0.96
N GLU A 95 15.79 8.71 0.14
CA GLU A 95 14.98 7.53 0.53
C GLU A 95 13.68 7.88 1.28
N TYR A 96 13.18 9.12 1.13
CA TYR A 96 11.95 9.57 1.77
C TYR A 96 10.69 9.18 0.98
N ASP A 97 10.85 8.78 -0.27
CA ASP A 97 9.83 8.44 -1.25
C ASP A 97 9.72 6.93 -1.51
N VAL A 98 10.51 6.14 -0.80
CA VAL A 98 10.44 4.67 -0.90
C VAL A 98 9.10 4.20 -0.32
N PRO A 99 8.28 3.44 -1.07
CA PRO A 99 7.04 2.88 -0.56
C PRO A 99 7.26 2.07 0.73
N TYR A 100 6.32 2.17 1.68
CA TYR A 100 6.49 1.59 3.01
C TYR A 100 6.79 0.08 2.99
N HIS A 101 6.06 -0.68 2.16
CA HIS A 101 6.27 -2.13 2.03
C HIS A 101 7.66 -2.48 1.46
N VAL A 102 8.16 -1.68 0.51
CA VAL A 102 9.53 -1.83 -0.04
C VAL A 102 10.56 -1.53 1.05
N ARG A 103 10.36 -0.48 1.84
CA ARG A 103 11.23 -0.13 2.94
C ARG A 103 11.30 -1.24 4.00
N VAL A 104 10.15 -1.80 4.37
CA VAL A 104 10.07 -2.94 5.29
C VAL A 104 10.82 -4.15 4.74
N SER A 105 10.63 -4.47 3.46
CA SER A 105 11.33 -5.58 2.80
C SER A 105 12.84 -5.42 2.85
N ILE A 106 13.35 -4.21 2.60
CA ILE A 106 14.78 -3.89 2.65
C ILE A 106 15.31 -4.02 4.09
N ASP A 107 14.67 -3.36 5.05
CA ASP A 107 15.14 -3.29 6.44
C ASP A 107 15.04 -4.64 7.17
N LYS A 108 14.09 -5.50 6.80
CA LYS A 108 13.88 -6.82 7.37
C LYS A 108 14.51 -7.96 6.58
N GLY A 109 15.07 -7.66 5.41
CA GLY A 109 15.65 -8.68 4.52
C GLY A 109 14.63 -9.62 3.89
N ILE A 110 13.35 -9.19 3.80
CA ILE A 110 12.28 -10.00 3.22
C ILE A 110 12.43 -10.02 1.70
N ARG A 111 12.33 -11.21 1.10
CA ARG A 111 12.43 -11.42 -0.35
C ARG A 111 11.26 -12.26 -0.85
N VAL A 112 10.76 -11.91 -2.02
CA VAL A 112 9.73 -12.69 -2.73
C VAL A 112 10.26 -14.12 -3.02
N GLY A 113 9.38 -15.09 -2.95
CA GLY A 113 9.73 -16.49 -3.19
C GLY A 113 10.46 -17.18 -2.03
N LYS A 114 10.48 -16.56 -0.86
CA LYS A 114 11.06 -17.11 0.37
C LYS A 114 9.98 -17.34 1.42
N TRP A 115 10.18 -18.37 2.23
CA TRP A 115 9.31 -18.67 3.37
C TRP A 115 9.86 -18.07 4.65
N TYR A 116 8.97 -17.52 5.46
CA TYR A 116 9.34 -16.91 6.74
C TYR A 116 8.41 -17.40 7.86
N LYS A 117 9.00 -17.66 9.01
CA LYS A 117 8.25 -17.76 10.26
C LYS A 117 8.15 -16.36 10.86
N VAL A 118 6.93 -15.87 11.01
CA VAL A 118 6.65 -14.55 11.60
C VAL A 118 6.27 -14.74 13.07
N THR A 119 6.93 -14.02 13.95
CA THR A 119 6.65 -13.98 15.39
C THR A 119 6.71 -12.55 15.88
N SER A 120 6.32 -12.28 17.12
CA SER A 120 6.49 -10.96 17.75
C SER A 120 7.97 -10.49 17.77
N GLY A 121 8.93 -11.41 17.71
CA GLY A 121 10.37 -11.13 17.64
C GLY A 121 10.91 -10.80 16.26
N GLY A 122 10.14 -11.01 15.18
CA GLY A 122 10.57 -10.69 13.82
C GLY A 122 10.23 -11.73 12.75
N PHE A 123 10.97 -11.63 11.65
CA PHE A 123 10.84 -12.49 10.47
C PHE A 123 12.07 -13.40 10.39
N PHE A 124 11.86 -14.71 10.35
CA PHE A 124 12.92 -15.71 10.29
C PHE A 124 12.78 -16.54 9.02
N GLU A 125 13.73 -16.43 8.09
CA GLU A 125 13.72 -17.18 6.83
C GLU A 125 13.81 -18.70 7.09
N LEU A 126 12.91 -19.46 6.48
CA LEU A 126 12.91 -20.94 6.47
C LEU A 126 13.66 -21.42 5.23
N LYS A 127 14.99 -21.46 5.30
CA LYS A 127 15.88 -21.74 4.16
C LYS A 127 15.68 -23.12 3.54
N GLU A 128 15.27 -24.11 4.35
CA GLU A 128 15.00 -25.48 3.91
C GLU A 128 13.66 -25.63 3.17
N LYS A 129 12.76 -24.65 3.28
CA LYS A 129 11.46 -24.69 2.61
C LYS A 129 11.56 -24.05 1.24
N VAL A 130 11.68 -24.88 0.19
CA VAL A 130 11.86 -24.47 -1.21
C VAL A 130 10.60 -24.60 -2.07
N ALA A 131 9.48 -25.07 -1.48
CA ALA A 131 8.22 -25.20 -2.19
C ALA A 131 7.71 -23.82 -2.64
N PHE A 132 7.13 -23.76 -3.84
CA PHE A 132 6.40 -22.55 -4.26
C PHE A 132 5.16 -22.38 -3.39
N ALA A 133 4.84 -21.13 -3.05
CA ALA A 133 3.53 -20.81 -2.52
C ALA A 133 2.52 -20.83 -3.68
N GLU A 134 1.45 -21.58 -3.51
CA GLU A 134 0.28 -21.51 -4.40
C GLU A 134 -0.70 -20.53 -3.76
N PRO A 135 -0.76 -19.27 -4.23
CA PRO A 135 -1.69 -18.29 -3.69
C PRO A 135 -3.12 -18.64 -4.12
N VAL A 136 -4.03 -18.66 -3.18
CA VAL A 136 -5.47 -18.70 -3.50
C VAL A 136 -5.87 -17.35 -4.05
N VAL A 137 -6.33 -17.31 -5.29
CA VAL A 137 -6.73 -16.09 -6.00
C VAL A 137 -8.25 -16.04 -6.10
N LEU A 138 -8.84 -14.97 -5.56
CA LEU A 138 -10.25 -14.63 -5.75
C LEU A 138 -10.34 -13.43 -6.69
N ALA A 139 -11.08 -13.58 -7.78
CA ALA A 139 -11.41 -12.48 -8.68
C ALA A 139 -12.90 -12.21 -8.62
N PHE A 140 -13.32 -10.95 -8.42
CA PHE A 140 -14.75 -10.62 -8.33
C PHE A 140 -15.11 -9.32 -9.06
N ASP A 141 -16.38 -9.19 -9.35
CA ASP A 141 -17.03 -8.01 -9.90
C ASP A 141 -18.46 -7.89 -9.35
N ILE A 142 -18.99 -6.66 -9.26
CA ILE A 142 -20.35 -6.41 -8.78
C ILE A 142 -21.23 -5.85 -9.87
N GLU A 143 -22.50 -6.23 -9.84
CA GLU A 143 -23.57 -5.60 -10.61
C GLU A 143 -24.51 -4.86 -9.66
N THR A 144 -24.88 -3.63 -10.02
CA THR A 144 -25.67 -2.75 -9.17
C THR A 144 -26.90 -2.23 -9.88
N THR A 145 -27.93 -1.86 -9.12
CA THR A 145 -29.01 -1.01 -9.67
C THR A 145 -28.46 0.38 -9.99
N LYS A 146 -29.11 1.08 -10.88
CA LYS A 146 -28.80 2.49 -11.19
C LYS A 146 -29.97 3.19 -11.87
N ALA A 147 -30.05 4.50 -11.71
CA ALA A 147 -30.94 5.32 -12.50
C ALA A 147 -30.51 5.35 -13.99
N PRO A 148 -31.44 5.42 -14.94
CA PRO A 148 -31.10 5.48 -16.36
C PRO A 148 -30.10 6.60 -16.68
N LEU A 149 -29.06 6.28 -17.46
CA LEU A 149 -27.99 7.19 -17.90
C LEU A 149 -27.16 7.82 -16.77
N LYS A 150 -27.19 7.26 -15.56
CA LYS A 150 -26.35 7.71 -14.44
C LYS A 150 -25.36 6.61 -14.03
N PHE A 151 -24.30 7.00 -13.37
CA PHE A 151 -23.46 6.07 -12.62
C PHE A 151 -24.21 5.61 -11.36
N PRO A 152 -23.96 4.37 -10.89
CA PRO A 152 -24.49 3.91 -9.62
C PRO A 152 -24.10 4.81 -8.45
N ASP A 153 -25.02 5.06 -7.54
CA ASP A 153 -24.80 5.81 -6.30
C ASP A 153 -25.01 4.88 -5.10
N SER A 154 -23.95 4.52 -4.44
CA SER A 154 -23.98 3.59 -3.31
C SER A 154 -24.82 4.05 -2.11
N ALA A 155 -25.27 5.33 -2.07
CA ALA A 155 -26.18 5.82 -1.05
C ALA A 155 -27.64 5.36 -1.28
N ILE A 156 -28.01 5.12 -2.54
CA ILE A 156 -29.39 4.81 -2.94
C ILE A 156 -29.54 3.53 -3.77
N ASP A 157 -28.49 3.20 -4.56
CA ASP A 157 -28.50 2.01 -5.41
C ASP A 157 -27.98 0.79 -4.61
N GLN A 158 -28.48 -0.40 -4.96
CA GLN A 158 -28.18 -1.65 -4.26
C GLN A 158 -27.26 -2.53 -5.10
N VAL A 159 -26.50 -3.39 -4.43
CA VAL A 159 -25.83 -4.51 -5.08
C VAL A 159 -26.87 -5.53 -5.51
N MET A 160 -26.91 -5.81 -6.79
CA MET A 160 -27.84 -6.74 -7.42
C MET A 160 -27.26 -8.16 -7.48
N MET A 161 -25.99 -8.26 -7.85
CA MET A 161 -25.24 -9.52 -7.94
C MET A 161 -23.79 -9.30 -7.61
N ILE A 162 -23.14 -10.35 -7.09
CA ILE A 162 -21.68 -10.47 -7.02
C ILE A 162 -21.29 -11.75 -7.75
N SER A 163 -20.50 -11.63 -8.81
CA SER A 163 -19.89 -12.76 -9.50
C SER A 163 -18.42 -12.86 -9.12
N TYR A 164 -17.94 -14.06 -8.84
CA TYR A 164 -16.53 -14.25 -8.49
C TYR A 164 -16.03 -15.64 -8.82
N MET A 165 -14.72 -15.73 -8.98
CA MET A 165 -14.02 -17.00 -9.20
C MET A 165 -12.93 -17.19 -8.17
N ILE A 166 -12.77 -18.43 -7.70
CA ILE A 166 -11.71 -18.84 -6.79
C ILE A 166 -11.01 -20.05 -7.40
N ASP A 167 -9.76 -19.90 -7.78
CA ASP A 167 -8.92 -20.96 -8.35
C ASP A 167 -9.60 -21.75 -9.50
N GLY A 168 -10.41 -21.06 -10.32
CA GLY A 168 -11.10 -21.64 -11.47
C GLY A 168 -12.52 -22.12 -11.20
N GLU A 169 -12.99 -22.10 -9.95
CA GLU A 169 -14.40 -22.37 -9.60
C GLU A 169 -15.19 -21.06 -9.59
N GLY A 170 -16.36 -21.05 -10.21
CA GLY A 170 -17.22 -19.88 -10.34
C GLY A 170 -18.34 -19.86 -9.30
N PHE A 171 -18.65 -18.66 -8.80
CA PHE A 171 -19.67 -18.39 -7.81
C PHE A 171 -20.49 -17.17 -8.20
N LEU A 172 -21.80 -17.22 -7.97
CA LEU A 172 -22.71 -16.11 -8.20
C LEU A 172 -23.63 -15.94 -6.99
N ILE A 173 -23.65 -14.75 -6.41
CA ILE A 173 -24.60 -14.39 -5.36
C ILE A 173 -25.58 -13.37 -5.92
N THR A 174 -26.87 -13.59 -5.74
CA THR A 174 -27.95 -12.72 -6.25
C THR A 174 -28.78 -12.15 -5.11
N ASN A 175 -29.30 -10.93 -5.32
CA ASN A 175 -30.23 -10.26 -4.42
C ASN A 175 -31.67 -10.45 -4.94
N ARG A 176 -32.49 -11.22 -4.23
CA ARG A 176 -33.86 -11.55 -4.59
C ARG A 176 -34.85 -10.38 -4.54
N GLU A 177 -34.54 -9.32 -3.79
CA GLU A 177 -35.33 -8.10 -3.83
C GLU A 177 -35.29 -7.41 -5.20
N ILE A 178 -34.18 -7.58 -5.93
CA ILE A 178 -33.97 -6.96 -7.25
C ILE A 178 -34.21 -7.97 -8.37
N ILE A 179 -33.71 -9.19 -8.21
CA ILE A 179 -33.86 -10.27 -9.20
C ILE A 179 -35.07 -11.09 -8.80
N SER A 180 -36.17 -10.96 -9.56
CA SER A 180 -37.49 -11.52 -9.21
C SER A 180 -37.57 -13.03 -9.22
N GLU A 181 -36.62 -13.72 -9.86
CA GLU A 181 -36.59 -15.18 -9.99
C GLU A 181 -35.25 -15.76 -9.56
N ASP A 182 -35.25 -17.00 -9.05
CA ASP A 182 -34.01 -17.72 -8.77
C ASP A 182 -33.25 -17.99 -10.05
N ILE A 183 -31.96 -17.75 -10.02
CA ILE A 183 -31.04 -18.25 -11.03
C ILE A 183 -30.73 -19.70 -10.64
N GLU A 184 -31.11 -20.64 -11.48
CA GLU A 184 -30.91 -22.08 -11.22
C GLU A 184 -29.63 -22.60 -11.85
N ASP A 185 -29.21 -21.99 -12.97
CA ASP A 185 -28.07 -22.43 -13.75
C ASP A 185 -27.35 -21.26 -14.39
N PHE A 186 -26.04 -21.24 -14.27
CA PHE A 186 -25.17 -20.26 -14.91
C PHE A 186 -23.85 -20.91 -15.27
N GLU A 187 -23.45 -20.81 -16.53
CA GLU A 187 -22.21 -21.36 -17.04
C GLU A 187 -21.36 -20.25 -17.68
N TYR A 188 -20.12 -20.17 -17.26
CA TYR A 188 -19.11 -19.35 -17.90
C TYR A 188 -17.72 -19.95 -17.69
N SER A 189 -16.97 -20.17 -18.76
CA SER A 189 -15.61 -20.69 -18.71
C SER A 189 -14.65 -19.74 -19.42
N PRO A 190 -13.88 -18.91 -18.68
CA PRO A 190 -12.88 -18.02 -19.27
C PRO A 190 -11.69 -18.78 -19.87
N LYS A 191 -11.48 -20.04 -19.45
CA LYS A 191 -10.43 -20.94 -19.94
C LYS A 191 -10.96 -22.36 -20.07
N PRO A 192 -10.51 -23.12 -21.08
CA PRO A 192 -10.99 -24.49 -21.31
C PRO A 192 -10.78 -25.46 -20.14
N GLU A 193 -9.76 -25.21 -19.31
CA GLU A 193 -9.45 -26.04 -18.13
C GLU A 193 -10.33 -25.78 -16.92
N TYR A 194 -11.13 -24.71 -16.93
CA TYR A 194 -12.02 -24.38 -15.81
C TYR A 194 -13.38 -25.05 -15.95
N LEU A 195 -13.95 -25.46 -14.81
CA LEU A 195 -15.33 -25.87 -14.75
C LEU A 195 -16.19 -24.65 -15.08
N GLY A 196 -17.04 -24.78 -16.10
CA GLY A 196 -17.88 -23.68 -16.56
C GLY A 196 -19.06 -23.39 -15.62
N GLN A 197 -19.50 -24.39 -14.86
CA GLN A 197 -20.69 -24.29 -14.01
C GLN A 197 -20.39 -23.51 -12.73
N PHE A 198 -21.25 -22.54 -12.42
CA PHE A 198 -21.17 -21.71 -11.22
C PHE A 198 -22.01 -22.30 -10.08
N THR A 199 -21.51 -22.14 -8.86
CA THR A 199 -22.31 -22.32 -7.65
C THR A 199 -23.10 -21.05 -7.38
N ILE A 200 -24.44 -21.16 -7.27
CA ILE A 200 -25.33 -20.01 -7.17
C ILE A 200 -25.94 -19.94 -5.78
N PHE A 201 -25.95 -18.73 -5.22
CA PHE A 201 -26.59 -18.39 -3.95
C PHE A 201 -27.64 -17.31 -4.22
N ASN A 202 -28.94 -17.69 -4.14
CA ASN A 202 -30.04 -16.75 -4.27
C ASN A 202 -30.41 -16.23 -2.88
N GLU A 203 -29.83 -15.11 -2.48
CA GLU A 203 -30.03 -14.53 -1.15
C GLU A 203 -31.30 -13.66 -1.11
N VAL A 204 -31.94 -13.60 0.05
CA VAL A 204 -33.27 -12.98 0.21
C VAL A 204 -33.24 -11.47 -0.01
N ASP A 205 -32.15 -10.80 0.35
CA ASP A 205 -31.97 -9.36 0.29
C ASP A 205 -30.48 -9.00 0.13
N GLU A 206 -30.18 -7.70 0.03
CA GLU A 206 -28.81 -7.18 -0.09
C GLU A 206 -27.95 -7.48 1.13
N LEU A 207 -28.53 -7.43 2.34
CA LEU A 207 -27.79 -7.74 3.57
C LEU A 207 -27.30 -9.20 3.56
N ALA A 208 -28.17 -10.13 3.22
CA ALA A 208 -27.81 -11.53 3.14
C ALA A 208 -26.78 -11.80 2.03
N LEU A 209 -26.88 -11.11 0.90
CA LEU A 209 -25.90 -11.16 -0.19
C LEU A 209 -24.50 -10.71 0.29
N LEU A 210 -24.40 -9.58 0.97
CA LEU A 210 -23.13 -9.06 1.50
C LEU A 210 -22.56 -10.01 2.57
N GLN A 211 -23.39 -10.50 3.48
CA GLN A 211 -22.98 -11.46 4.51
C GLN A 211 -22.46 -12.76 3.90
N ARG A 212 -23.13 -13.31 2.88
CA ARG A 212 -22.69 -14.51 2.15
C ARG A 212 -21.32 -14.29 1.51
N PHE A 213 -21.09 -13.15 0.87
CA PHE A 213 -19.82 -12.83 0.25
C PHE A 213 -18.69 -12.74 1.28
N PHE A 214 -18.90 -12.03 2.38
CA PHE A 214 -17.92 -11.92 3.44
C PHE A 214 -17.64 -13.25 4.15
N GLU A 215 -18.68 -14.05 4.41
CA GLU A 215 -18.54 -15.39 4.96
C GLU A 215 -17.65 -16.27 4.07
N HIS A 216 -17.89 -16.28 2.76
CA HIS A 216 -17.09 -17.07 1.84
C HIS A 216 -15.64 -16.58 1.74
N ILE A 217 -15.39 -15.26 1.77
CA ILE A 217 -14.03 -14.72 1.86
C ILE A 217 -13.33 -15.21 3.13
N ARG A 218 -14.01 -15.20 4.29
CA ARG A 218 -13.44 -15.69 5.56
C ARG A 218 -13.11 -17.18 5.54
N ASP A 219 -13.95 -17.96 4.90
CA ASP A 219 -13.77 -19.42 4.79
C ASP A 219 -12.60 -19.77 3.89
N VAL A 220 -12.55 -19.17 2.71
CA VAL A 220 -11.50 -19.43 1.69
C VAL A 220 -10.18 -18.80 2.06
N ARG A 221 -10.19 -17.61 2.67
CA ARG A 221 -9.00 -16.82 3.02
C ARG A 221 -8.09 -16.60 1.81
N PRO A 222 -8.57 -15.95 0.75
CA PRO A 222 -7.77 -15.72 -0.44
C PRO A 222 -6.49 -14.97 -0.11
N THR A 223 -5.40 -15.39 -0.75
CA THR A 223 -4.08 -14.72 -0.63
C THR A 223 -4.04 -13.44 -1.45
N VAL A 224 -4.76 -13.44 -2.56
CA VAL A 224 -4.85 -12.33 -3.50
C VAL A 224 -6.31 -12.14 -3.87
N ILE A 225 -6.81 -10.91 -3.80
CA ILE A 225 -8.09 -10.51 -4.37
C ILE A 225 -7.80 -9.64 -5.59
N SER A 226 -8.37 -10.02 -6.73
CA SER A 226 -8.21 -9.32 -8.01
C SER A 226 -9.55 -8.74 -8.46
N THR A 227 -9.54 -7.51 -8.91
CA THR A 227 -10.72 -6.82 -9.44
C THR A 227 -10.33 -5.97 -10.64
N PHE A 228 -11.30 -5.57 -11.45
CA PHE A 228 -11.11 -4.53 -12.44
C PHE A 228 -11.59 -3.18 -11.87
N ASN A 229 -10.66 -2.28 -11.56
CA ASN A 229 -10.96 -0.97 -10.96
C ASN A 229 -11.64 -1.02 -9.57
N GLY A 230 -11.55 -2.15 -8.86
CA GLY A 230 -12.27 -2.38 -7.60
C GLY A 230 -11.90 -1.43 -6.46
N ASP A 231 -10.68 -0.92 -6.41
CA ASP A 231 -10.24 0.07 -5.40
C ASP A 231 -11.01 1.39 -5.50
N PHE A 232 -11.56 1.72 -6.68
CA PHE A 232 -12.27 2.97 -6.94
C PHE A 232 -13.78 2.80 -7.09
N PHE A 233 -14.28 1.57 -7.31
CA PHE A 233 -15.70 1.31 -7.49
C PHE A 233 -16.21 0.20 -6.59
N ASP A 234 -15.83 -1.06 -6.81
CA ASP A 234 -16.45 -2.21 -6.15
C ASP A 234 -16.30 -2.16 -4.63
N TRP A 235 -15.07 -2.01 -4.13
CA TRP A 235 -14.83 -1.97 -2.70
C TRP A 235 -15.48 -0.78 -2.00
N PRO A 236 -15.37 0.47 -2.48
CA PRO A 236 -16.08 1.61 -1.89
C PRO A 236 -17.60 1.46 -1.93
N PHE A 237 -18.14 0.84 -2.99
CA PHE A 237 -19.57 0.58 -3.10
C PHE A 237 -20.02 -0.45 -2.05
N ILE A 238 -19.37 -1.61 -1.98
CA ILE A 238 -19.63 -2.65 -0.98
C ILE A 238 -19.49 -2.10 0.44
N GLU A 239 -18.43 -1.34 0.73
CA GLU A 239 -18.21 -0.75 2.04
C GLU A 239 -19.34 0.19 2.46
N ASN A 240 -19.80 1.07 1.54
CA ASN A 240 -20.90 1.98 1.84
C ASN A 240 -22.23 1.23 2.04
N ARG A 241 -22.53 0.24 1.19
CA ARG A 241 -23.71 -0.61 1.34
C ARG A 241 -23.68 -1.40 2.64
N SER A 242 -22.53 -1.94 3.01
CA SER A 242 -22.33 -2.64 4.29
C SER A 242 -22.67 -1.73 5.48
N LYS A 243 -22.16 -0.49 5.47
CA LYS A 243 -22.47 0.50 6.51
C LYS A 243 -23.96 0.82 6.62
N ILE A 244 -24.67 0.92 5.49
CA ILE A 244 -26.13 1.17 5.45
C ILE A 244 -26.88 0.01 6.13
N HIS A 245 -26.40 -1.22 5.96
CA HIS A 245 -26.96 -2.41 6.60
C HIS A 245 -26.41 -2.69 8.01
N GLY A 246 -25.57 -1.81 8.55
CA GLY A 246 -25.00 -1.96 9.90
C GLY A 246 -23.86 -2.96 10.00
N LEU A 247 -23.26 -3.35 8.86
CA LEU A 247 -22.05 -4.18 8.81
C LEU A 247 -20.81 -3.30 8.76
N ASP A 248 -19.77 -3.70 9.47
CA ASP A 248 -18.43 -3.12 9.36
C ASP A 248 -17.55 -4.06 8.52
N MET A 249 -17.25 -3.65 7.29
CA MET A 249 -16.45 -4.46 6.36
C MET A 249 -15.06 -4.79 6.93
N PHE A 250 -14.47 -3.90 7.74
CA PHE A 250 -13.18 -4.17 8.39
C PHE A 250 -13.28 -5.29 9.43
N GLU A 251 -14.36 -5.33 10.22
CA GLU A 251 -14.61 -6.42 11.18
C GLU A 251 -14.95 -7.74 10.46
N GLU A 252 -15.58 -7.66 9.29
CA GLU A 252 -15.99 -8.83 8.52
C GLU A 252 -14.81 -9.50 7.79
N ILE A 253 -13.96 -8.74 7.12
CA ILE A 253 -12.90 -9.30 6.25
C ILE A 253 -11.50 -8.67 6.42
N GLY A 254 -11.31 -7.71 7.33
CA GLY A 254 -10.01 -7.15 7.72
C GLY A 254 -9.66 -5.79 7.13
#